data_ccc8458d4793a65b3b4b43f2e9d0313a
#
_entry.id   ccc8458d4793a65b3b4b43f2e9d0313a
#
_cell.length_a   1.000
_cell.length_b   1.000
_cell.length_c   1.000
_cell.angle_alpha   90.00
_cell.angle_beta   90.00
_cell.angle_gamma   90.00
#
_symmetry.space_group_name_H-M   'P 1'
#
loop_
_entity.id
_entity.type
_entity.pdbx_description
1 polymer ?
#
loop_
_entity_poly.entity_id
_entity_poly.type
_entity_poly.pdbx_seq_one_letter_code
_entity_poly.pdbx_strand_id
1 'polypeptide(L)'
;MKEVVIQRLTGRLEAYSDLLVGMGQVDIEKKLDTTKNKNLAEHLWCVIGARESYCQGLRSGSWNGFVCSLNLFTVDAFAAKLDQTAALVRSTVADVEDWTQEREELLILLHEHEVMHEGQIIRQIYAINKSLPDSWYWA
;
A
#
# COMPACT_ATOMS: atom_id res chain seq x y z
N MET A 1 6.25 21.16 4.00
CA MET A 1 5.80 19.93 4.71
C MET A 1 5.31 18.86 3.73
N LYS A 2 4.41 19.20 2.84
CA LYS A 2 3.85 18.29 1.81
C LYS A 2 4.92 17.60 0.95
N GLU A 3 5.96 18.32 0.52
CA GLU A 3 7.06 17.77 -0.27
C GLU A 3 7.80 16.65 0.47
N VAL A 4 7.98 16.79 1.77
CA VAL A 4 8.60 15.77 2.62
C VAL A 4 7.71 14.53 2.71
N VAL A 5 6.40 14.70 2.84
CA VAL A 5 5.45 13.58 2.87
C VAL A 5 5.45 12.85 1.53
N ILE A 6 5.41 13.57 0.41
CA ILE A 6 5.47 12.99 -0.94
C ILE A 6 6.77 12.19 -1.12
N GLN A 7 7.91 12.75 -0.74
CA GLN A 7 9.20 12.07 -0.86
C GLN A 7 9.25 10.78 -0.04
N ARG A 8 8.78 10.81 1.21
CA ARG A 8 8.75 9.64 2.08
C ARG A 8 7.79 8.59 1.57
N LEU A 9 6.60 8.99 1.15
CA LEU A 9 5.60 8.09 0.60
C LEU A 9 6.13 7.39 -0.66
N THR A 10 6.60 8.14 -1.64
CA THR A 10 7.06 7.59 -2.92
C THR A 10 8.27 6.66 -2.75
N GLY A 11 9.19 6.97 -1.83
CA GLY A 11 10.32 6.09 -1.52
C GLY A 11 9.91 4.75 -0.94
N ARG A 12 8.81 4.70 -0.18
CA ARG A 12 8.29 3.44 0.38
C ARG A 12 7.54 2.60 -0.64
N LEU A 13 6.83 3.23 -1.57
CA LEU A 13 6.08 2.51 -2.60
C LEU A 13 6.97 1.58 -3.45
N GLU A 14 8.21 1.99 -3.71
CA GLU A 14 9.16 1.21 -4.51
C GLU A 14 9.58 -0.09 -3.83
N ALA A 15 9.62 -0.12 -2.52
CA ALA A 15 10.00 -1.31 -1.75
C ALA A 15 9.00 -2.47 -1.92
N TYR A 16 7.75 -2.17 -2.26
CA TYR A 16 6.75 -3.22 -2.49
C TYR A 16 7.00 -4.07 -3.73
N SER A 17 7.81 -3.62 -4.70
CA SER A 17 8.10 -4.35 -5.93
C SER A 17 8.73 -5.73 -5.67
N ASP A 18 9.53 -5.85 -4.61
CA ASP A 18 10.23 -7.09 -4.25
C ASP A 18 9.52 -7.88 -3.15
N LEU A 19 8.45 -7.35 -2.57
CA LEU A 19 7.84 -7.90 -1.34
C LEU A 19 7.39 -9.35 -1.50
N LEU A 20 6.81 -9.69 -2.65
CA LEU A 20 6.22 -11.00 -2.90
C LEU A 20 7.16 -11.98 -3.62
N VAL A 21 8.40 -11.58 -3.88
CA VAL A 21 9.41 -12.47 -4.49
C VAL A 21 9.66 -13.67 -3.56
N GLY A 22 9.51 -14.87 -4.10
CA GLY A 22 9.69 -16.12 -3.35
C GLY A 22 8.51 -16.51 -2.46
N MET A 23 7.39 -15.77 -2.48
CA MET A 23 6.16 -16.15 -1.80
C MET A 23 5.21 -16.92 -2.71
N GLY A 24 4.58 -17.96 -2.17
CA GLY A 24 3.52 -18.71 -2.83
C GLY A 24 2.13 -18.29 -2.35
N GLN A 25 1.10 -18.83 -3.00
CA GLN A 25 -0.30 -18.57 -2.64
C GLN A 25 -0.59 -18.93 -1.18
N VAL A 26 -0.04 -20.05 -0.69
CA VAL A 26 -0.20 -20.50 0.71
C VAL A 26 0.34 -19.46 1.69
N ASP A 27 1.47 -18.81 1.36
CA ASP A 27 2.09 -17.81 2.22
C ASP A 27 1.20 -16.57 2.40
N ILE A 28 0.62 -16.07 1.32
CA ILE A 28 -0.21 -14.86 1.38
C ILE A 28 -1.58 -15.10 2.00
N GLU A 29 -2.09 -16.33 1.96
CA GLU A 29 -3.39 -16.72 2.52
C GLU A 29 -3.31 -17.19 3.97
N LYS A 30 -2.11 -17.48 4.49
CA LYS A 30 -1.93 -18.03 5.83
C LYS A 30 -2.40 -17.06 6.91
N LYS A 31 -3.34 -17.51 7.75
CA LYS A 31 -3.78 -16.79 8.95
C LYS A 31 -2.98 -17.23 10.17
N LEU A 32 -2.72 -16.29 11.07
CA LEU A 32 -2.15 -16.57 12.38
C LEU A 32 -3.25 -17.05 13.34
N ASP A 33 -2.86 -17.80 14.38
CA ASP A 33 -3.76 -18.30 15.42
C ASP A 33 -4.20 -17.21 16.41
N THR A 34 -4.73 -16.11 15.87
CA THR A 34 -5.27 -15.01 16.66
C THR A 34 -6.61 -14.57 16.09
N THR A 35 -7.56 -14.21 16.96
CA THR A 35 -8.82 -13.61 16.55
C THR A 35 -8.58 -12.25 15.89
N LYS A 36 -9.36 -11.90 14.88
CA LYS A 36 -9.29 -10.61 14.16
C LYS A 36 -7.93 -10.36 13.48
N ASN A 37 -7.28 -11.41 13.02
CA ASN A 37 -6.06 -11.28 12.24
C ASN A 37 -6.36 -11.33 10.74
N LYS A 38 -5.79 -10.38 9.99
CA LYS A 38 -5.77 -10.41 8.53
C LYS A 38 -4.56 -11.20 8.04
N ASN A 39 -4.72 -11.96 6.96
CA ASN A 39 -3.58 -12.54 6.26
C ASN A 39 -2.88 -11.48 5.40
N LEU A 40 -1.76 -11.87 4.78
CA LEU A 40 -0.98 -10.94 3.95
C LEU A 40 -1.80 -10.42 2.75
N ALA A 41 -2.57 -11.30 2.09
CA ALA A 41 -3.42 -10.91 0.96
C ALA A 41 -4.46 -9.86 1.35
N GLU A 42 -5.09 -10.00 2.52
CA GLU A 42 -6.07 -9.02 3.04
C GLU A 42 -5.41 -7.66 3.35
N HIS A 43 -4.17 -7.64 3.87
CA HIS A 43 -3.41 -6.40 4.06
C HIS A 43 -3.07 -5.74 2.72
N LEU A 44 -2.57 -6.50 1.76
CA LEU A 44 -2.21 -5.99 0.43
C LEU A 44 -3.42 -5.47 -0.34
N TRP A 45 -4.57 -6.12 -0.20
CA TRP A 45 -5.83 -5.64 -0.77
C TRP A 45 -6.21 -4.27 -0.21
N CYS A 46 -6.08 -4.08 1.11
CA CYS A 46 -6.32 -2.78 1.74
C CYS A 46 -5.34 -1.71 1.23
N VAL A 47 -4.06 -2.04 1.11
CA VAL A 47 -3.03 -1.12 0.58
C VAL A 47 -3.36 -0.69 -0.84
N ILE A 48 -3.64 -1.63 -1.74
CA ILE A 48 -4.00 -1.36 -3.14
C ILE A 48 -5.25 -0.48 -3.22
N GLY A 49 -6.31 -0.86 -2.52
CA GLY A 49 -7.56 -0.12 -2.52
C GLY A 49 -7.43 1.29 -1.96
N ALA A 50 -6.62 1.47 -0.90
CA ALA A 50 -6.34 2.80 -0.35
C ALA A 50 -5.61 3.68 -1.36
N ARG A 51 -4.57 3.17 -2.03
CA ARG A 51 -3.85 3.92 -3.07
C ARG A 51 -4.80 4.39 -4.18
N GLU A 52 -5.66 3.50 -4.68
CA GLU A 52 -6.66 3.84 -5.69
C GLU A 52 -7.65 4.88 -5.19
N SER A 53 -8.19 4.70 -3.99
CA SER A 53 -9.21 5.57 -3.40
C SER A 53 -8.69 6.97 -3.08
N TYR A 54 -7.50 7.06 -2.46
CA TYR A 54 -6.88 8.34 -2.16
C TYR A 54 -6.43 9.08 -3.42
N CYS A 55 -5.96 8.37 -4.46
CA CYS A 55 -5.67 8.99 -5.75
C CYS A 55 -6.91 9.59 -6.40
N GLN A 56 -8.06 8.92 -6.33
CA GLN A 56 -9.33 9.50 -6.78
C GLN A 56 -9.66 10.77 -5.99
N GLY A 57 -9.53 10.73 -4.67
CA GLY A 57 -9.78 11.89 -3.81
C GLY A 57 -8.83 13.05 -4.11
N LEU A 58 -7.55 12.79 -4.28
CA LEU A 58 -6.56 13.82 -4.65
C LEU A 58 -6.87 14.50 -5.99
N ARG A 59 -7.35 13.73 -6.97
CA ARG A 59 -7.76 14.28 -8.28
C ARG A 59 -9.04 15.08 -8.20
N SER A 60 -10.07 14.57 -7.52
CA SER A 60 -11.36 15.24 -7.38
C SER A 60 -11.37 16.39 -6.36
N GLY A 61 -10.46 16.38 -5.40
CA GLY A 61 -10.38 17.34 -4.29
C GLY A 61 -11.17 16.95 -3.06
N SER A 62 -11.76 15.74 -3.01
CA SER A 62 -12.52 15.25 -1.84
C SER A 62 -12.53 13.72 -1.78
N TRP A 63 -12.73 13.18 -0.59
CA TRP A 63 -12.88 11.74 -0.38
C TRP A 63 -14.17 11.20 -1.00
N ASN A 64 -14.06 10.16 -1.84
CA ASN A 64 -15.19 9.56 -2.56
C ASN A 64 -15.54 8.13 -2.11
N GLY A 65 -14.98 7.69 -1.00
CA GLY A 65 -15.17 6.33 -0.49
C GLY A 65 -14.07 5.36 -0.93
N PHE A 66 -14.03 4.20 -0.27
CA PHE A 66 -13.06 3.16 -0.57
C PHE A 66 -13.49 2.33 -1.78
N VAL A 67 -12.59 2.17 -2.72
CA VAL A 67 -12.72 1.27 -3.88
C VAL A 67 -11.44 0.47 -4.05
N CYS A 68 -11.55 -0.75 -4.57
CA CYS A 68 -10.40 -1.56 -4.95
C CYS A 68 -10.73 -2.31 -6.23
N SER A 69 -9.96 -2.09 -7.26
CA SER A 69 -10.15 -2.72 -8.58
C SER A 69 -9.61 -4.14 -8.66
N LEU A 70 -8.87 -4.59 -7.64
CA LEU A 70 -8.34 -5.95 -7.60
C LEU A 70 -9.45 -6.98 -7.43
N ASN A 71 -9.62 -7.85 -8.42
CA ASN A 71 -10.63 -8.91 -8.44
C ASN A 71 -10.05 -10.31 -8.58
N LEU A 72 -8.73 -10.44 -8.67
CA LEU A 72 -8.00 -11.70 -8.73
C LEU A 72 -6.95 -11.73 -7.60
N PHE A 73 -7.07 -12.69 -6.69
CA PHE A 73 -6.30 -12.73 -5.43
C PHE A 73 -5.12 -13.71 -5.50
N THR A 74 -4.38 -13.68 -6.60
CA THR A 74 -3.15 -14.46 -6.79
C THR A 74 -1.92 -13.62 -6.46
N VAL A 75 -0.80 -14.28 -6.13
CA VAL A 75 0.49 -13.61 -5.89
C VAL A 75 0.86 -12.68 -7.04
N ASP A 76 0.75 -13.16 -8.28
CA ASP A 76 1.10 -12.36 -9.47
C ASP A 76 0.18 -11.15 -9.65
N ALA A 77 -1.12 -11.31 -9.39
CA ALA A 77 -2.08 -10.21 -9.46
C ALA A 77 -1.80 -9.14 -8.40
N PHE A 78 -1.49 -9.54 -7.17
CA PHE A 78 -1.07 -8.60 -6.11
C PHE A 78 0.22 -7.87 -6.49
N ALA A 79 1.24 -8.60 -6.94
CA ALA A 79 2.52 -7.99 -7.34
C ALA A 79 2.33 -6.96 -8.46
N ALA A 80 1.58 -7.29 -9.50
CA ALA A 80 1.28 -6.38 -10.61
C ALA A 80 0.51 -5.13 -10.15
N LYS A 81 -0.48 -5.30 -9.27
CA LYS A 81 -1.27 -4.19 -8.73
C LYS A 81 -0.48 -3.29 -7.78
N LEU A 82 0.43 -3.84 -7.00
CA LEU A 82 1.32 -3.03 -6.16
C LEU A 82 2.18 -2.11 -7.00
N ASP A 83 2.76 -2.61 -8.10
CA ASP A 83 3.54 -1.78 -9.03
C ASP A 83 2.68 -0.74 -9.75
N GLN A 84 1.51 -1.13 -10.24
CA GLN A 84 0.56 -0.22 -10.90
C GLN A 84 0.10 0.91 -9.98
N THR A 85 -0.27 0.59 -8.73
CA THR A 85 -0.74 1.60 -7.78
C THR A 85 0.38 2.47 -7.24
N ALA A 86 1.59 1.96 -7.13
CA ALA A 86 2.76 2.78 -6.84
C ALA A 86 2.99 3.85 -7.94
N ALA A 87 2.92 3.45 -9.21
CA ALA A 87 3.00 4.38 -10.34
C ALA A 87 1.82 5.37 -10.36
N LEU A 88 0.61 4.90 -10.01
CA LEU A 88 -0.60 5.75 -9.91
C LEU A 88 -0.43 6.84 -8.85
N VAL A 89 0.06 6.50 -7.67
CA VAL A 89 0.33 7.48 -6.60
C VAL A 89 1.35 8.51 -7.07
N ARG A 90 2.48 8.07 -7.63
CA ARG A 90 3.52 8.99 -8.12
C ARG A 90 2.99 9.96 -9.16
N SER A 91 2.27 9.48 -10.17
CA SER A 91 1.68 10.36 -11.19
C SER A 91 0.62 11.29 -10.61
N THR A 92 -0.23 10.80 -9.72
CA THR A 92 -1.30 11.61 -9.13
C THR A 92 -0.72 12.78 -8.32
N VAL A 93 0.26 12.54 -7.45
CA VAL A 93 0.85 13.64 -6.65
C VAL A 93 1.66 14.62 -7.50
N ALA A 94 2.22 14.17 -8.63
CA ALA A 94 2.89 15.05 -9.59
C ALA A 94 1.92 15.94 -10.38
N ASP A 95 0.72 15.42 -10.66
CA ASP A 95 -0.29 16.11 -11.48
C ASP A 95 -1.17 17.09 -10.70
N VAL A 96 -1.19 17.03 -9.36
CA VAL A 96 -1.95 17.97 -8.54
C VAL A 96 -1.29 19.33 -8.55
N GLU A 97 -1.93 20.30 -9.22
CA GLU A 97 -1.47 21.69 -9.28
C GLU A 97 -1.98 22.53 -8.11
N ASP A 98 -3.26 22.36 -7.75
CA ASP A 98 -3.92 23.07 -6.66
C ASP A 98 -3.98 22.22 -5.39
N TRP A 99 -3.05 22.46 -4.47
CA TRP A 99 -2.97 21.80 -3.17
C TRP A 99 -3.83 22.52 -2.14
N THR A 100 -5.12 22.18 -2.15
CA THR A 100 -6.05 22.62 -1.10
C THR A 100 -5.75 21.90 0.22
N GLN A 101 -6.30 22.41 1.32
CA GLN A 101 -6.19 21.75 2.62
C GLN A 101 -6.74 20.33 2.58
N GLU A 102 -7.87 20.11 1.92
CA GLU A 102 -8.47 18.77 1.78
C GLU A 102 -7.53 17.79 1.06
N ARG A 103 -6.83 18.24 0.03
CA ARG A 103 -5.86 17.41 -0.69
C ARG A 103 -4.62 17.11 0.16
N GLU A 104 -4.14 18.07 0.93
CA GLU A 104 -3.03 17.84 1.87
C GLU A 104 -3.43 16.84 2.97
N GLU A 105 -4.64 16.93 3.49
CA GLU A 105 -5.19 15.96 4.46
C GLU A 105 -5.28 14.55 3.85
N LEU A 106 -5.79 14.41 2.62
CA LEU A 106 -5.85 13.13 1.92
C LEU A 106 -4.46 12.52 1.68
N LEU A 107 -3.46 13.34 1.37
CA LEU A 107 -2.07 12.88 1.22
C LEU A 107 -1.52 12.34 2.54
N ILE A 108 -1.76 13.05 3.65
CA ILE A 108 -1.33 12.62 4.98
C ILE A 108 -2.01 11.30 5.36
N LEU A 109 -3.32 11.20 5.15
CA LEU A 109 -4.08 9.99 5.44
C LEU A 109 -3.60 8.79 4.62
N LEU A 110 -3.27 8.98 3.34
CA LEU A 110 -2.67 7.93 2.53
C LEU A 110 -1.32 7.48 3.12
N HIS A 111 -0.46 8.43 3.48
CA HIS A 111 0.84 8.12 4.09
C HIS A 111 0.69 7.35 5.41
N GLU A 112 -0.21 7.80 6.29
CA GLU A 112 -0.50 7.12 7.56
C GLU A 112 -1.01 5.69 7.33
N HIS A 113 -1.89 5.51 6.35
CA HIS A 113 -2.42 4.20 5.98
C HIS A 113 -1.32 3.25 5.49
N GLU A 114 -0.41 3.74 4.63
CA GLU A 114 0.76 2.97 4.18
C GLU A 114 1.62 2.53 5.37
N VAL A 115 2.00 3.46 6.25
CA VAL A 115 2.84 3.17 7.43
C VAL A 115 2.17 2.16 8.36
N MET A 116 0.87 2.30 8.60
CA MET A 116 0.11 1.37 9.43
C MET A 116 0.16 -0.05 8.85
N HIS A 117 -0.10 -0.21 7.56
CA HIS A 117 -0.07 -1.52 6.91
C HIS A 117 1.33 -2.09 6.78
N GLU A 118 2.36 -1.27 6.58
CA GLU A 118 3.76 -1.74 6.58
C GLU A 118 4.09 -2.46 7.89
N GLY A 119 3.75 -1.88 9.04
CA GLY A 119 3.99 -2.52 10.33
C GLY A 119 3.26 -3.86 10.48
N GLN A 120 2.03 -3.94 10.00
CA GLN A 120 1.24 -5.18 10.02
C GLN A 120 1.79 -6.23 9.05
N ILE A 121 2.22 -5.83 7.87
CA ILE A 121 2.83 -6.70 6.85
C ILE A 121 4.16 -7.26 7.35
N ILE A 122 5.02 -6.44 7.94
CA ILE A 122 6.28 -6.86 8.54
C ILE A 122 6.04 -7.96 9.58
N ARG A 123 5.12 -7.71 10.49
CA ARG A 123 4.74 -8.68 11.53
C ARG A 123 4.20 -9.98 10.93
N GLN A 124 3.33 -9.89 9.93
CA GLN A 124 2.74 -11.06 9.28
C GLN A 124 3.81 -11.91 8.57
N ILE A 125 4.74 -11.29 7.85
CA ILE A 125 5.81 -11.97 7.13
C ILE A 125 6.73 -12.72 8.09
N TYR A 126 7.15 -12.09 9.19
CA TYR A 126 7.95 -12.77 10.21
C TYR A 126 7.18 -13.92 10.89
N ALA A 127 5.89 -13.74 11.15
CA ALA A 127 5.07 -14.75 11.80
C ALA A 127 4.85 -16.01 10.95
N ILE A 128 4.92 -15.89 9.63
CA ILE A 128 4.88 -17.05 8.72
C ILE A 128 6.26 -17.60 8.36
N ASN A 129 7.30 -17.19 9.09
CA ASN A 129 8.70 -17.61 8.91
C ASN A 129 9.28 -17.29 7.52
N LYS A 130 8.92 -16.16 6.97
CA LYS A 130 9.51 -15.59 5.75
C LYS A 130 10.40 -14.40 6.09
N SER A 131 11.30 -14.06 5.16
CA SER A 131 12.19 -12.92 5.26
C SER A 131 11.66 -11.75 4.44
N LEU A 132 11.91 -10.53 4.93
CA LEU A 132 11.68 -9.32 4.16
C LEU A 132 12.82 -9.08 3.16
N PRO A 133 12.54 -8.48 1.99
CA PRO A 133 13.60 -8.06 1.07
C PRO A 133 14.50 -6.97 1.69
N ASP A 134 15.74 -6.86 1.22
CA ASP A 134 16.68 -5.83 1.67
C ASP A 134 16.17 -4.40 1.43
N SER A 135 15.26 -4.22 0.45
CA SER A 135 14.58 -2.95 0.21
C SER A 135 13.72 -2.46 1.39
N TRP A 136 13.36 -3.36 2.32
CA TRP A 136 12.62 -3.06 3.56
C TRP A 136 13.58 -2.85 4.74
N TYR A 137 14.63 -2.06 4.53
CA TYR A 137 15.72 -1.86 5.50
C TYR A 137 15.31 -1.21 6.83
N TRP A 138 14.11 -0.62 6.90
CA TRP A 138 13.56 -0.03 8.12
C TRP A 138 12.81 -1.04 9.01
N ALA A 139 12.63 -2.27 8.55
CA ALA A 139 11.87 -3.32 9.22
C ALA A 139 12.67 -4.05 10.29
#